data_53cefea19bdb004b748cf4f440ffa47b
#
_entry.id   53cefea19bdb004b748cf4f440ffa47b
#
_cell.length_a   1.000
_cell.length_b   1.000
_cell.length_c   1.000
_cell.angle_alpha   90.00
_cell.angle_beta   90.00
_cell.angle_gamma   90.00
#
_symmetry.space_group_name_H-M   'P 1'
#
loop_
_entity.id
_entity.type
_entity.pdbx_description
1 polymer ?
#
loop_
_entity_poly.entity_id
_entity_poly.type
_entity_poly.pdbx_seq_one_letter_code
_entity_poly.pdbx_strand_id
1 'polypeptide(L)'
;MISKSAKKKTGQPAARKEVKSAARAPTRAYPDLHDHIEALKKAGLLVVVDEKINKDTEMHPLVRWQFRGLQNEEDRRAFLFTNITDSKGRKFDIPVLVGGLAGNRAIYSIGMQCKLEDVRDKWIHAMKNPIPPRIVENAPCQEVVYKGKDLRNGHGLDDIPVPISSPGWDNAPYMSASHFITKDPENGIQNMGNYRGQIKAPDRLGMNPSIELRTGGYWHWEKWKKLGKPMPCAVVLGCPPSVSFTSVQKVPENIDELHVSGALVGKPLNVVKAKTVDLLVPAEAEIII
;
A
#
# COMPACT_ATOMS: atom_id res chain seq x y z
N MET A 1 53.99 28.59 5.87
CA MET A 1 54.64 27.25 5.92
C MET A 1 53.61 26.17 6.19
N ILE A 2 53.58 25.26 5.25
CA ILE A 2 53.04 23.89 5.28
C ILE A 2 51.53 23.68 5.52
N SER A 3 50.86 23.57 4.38
CA SER A 3 49.58 22.87 4.15
C SER A 3 49.64 21.41 4.59
N LYS A 4 48.62 20.92 5.32
CA LYS A 4 48.32 19.48 5.42
C LYS A 4 46.99 19.20 4.75
N SER A 5 47.10 18.64 3.56
CA SER A 5 46.00 18.04 2.77
C SER A 5 45.41 16.84 3.51
N ALA A 6 44.11 16.90 3.84
CA ALA A 6 43.36 15.76 4.32
C ALA A 6 42.77 14.96 3.14
N LYS A 7 43.29 13.77 2.89
CA LYS A 7 42.76 12.84 1.90
C LYS A 7 41.36 12.34 2.37
N LYS A 8 40.32 12.68 1.60
CA LYS A 8 39.01 12.06 1.67
C LYS A 8 39.13 10.59 1.25
N LYS A 9 38.86 9.66 2.17
CA LYS A 9 38.61 8.24 1.83
C LYS A 9 37.26 8.15 1.16
N THR A 10 37.23 7.84 -0.14
CA THR A 10 36.05 7.41 -0.87
C THR A 10 35.73 5.99 -0.42
N GLY A 11 34.65 5.81 0.35
CA GLY A 11 34.13 4.51 0.68
C GLY A 11 33.53 3.86 -0.58
N GLN A 12 33.98 2.67 -0.92
CA GLN A 12 33.36 1.83 -1.93
C GLN A 12 31.94 1.45 -1.49
N PRO A 13 30.94 1.40 -2.40
CA PRO A 13 29.63 0.91 -2.05
C PRO A 13 29.72 -0.59 -1.68
N ALA A 14 29.10 -0.96 -0.56
CA ALA A 14 29.03 -2.32 -0.09
C ALA A 14 28.37 -3.22 -1.16
N ALA A 15 29.03 -4.32 -1.50
CA ALA A 15 28.55 -5.29 -2.44
C ALA A 15 27.18 -5.83 -2.03
N ARG A 16 26.20 -5.74 -2.94
CA ARG A 16 24.87 -6.33 -2.83
C ARG A 16 25.05 -7.84 -2.58
N LYS A 17 24.64 -8.34 -1.40
CA LYS A 17 24.57 -9.78 -1.15
C LYS A 17 23.56 -10.37 -2.12
N GLU A 18 24.00 -11.32 -2.93
CA GLU A 18 23.10 -12.14 -3.74
C GLU A 18 22.06 -12.80 -2.85
N VAL A 19 20.78 -12.44 -3.08
CA VAL A 19 19.64 -13.05 -2.42
C VAL A 19 19.52 -14.47 -3.00
N LYS A 20 19.78 -15.48 -2.19
CA LYS A 20 19.51 -16.87 -2.57
C LYS A 20 18.05 -17.00 -2.96
N SER A 21 17.80 -17.60 -4.13
CA SER A 21 16.48 -17.89 -4.68
C SER A 21 15.56 -18.43 -3.58
N ALA A 22 14.59 -17.61 -3.18
CA ALA A 22 13.55 -18.00 -2.23
C ALA A 22 12.70 -19.12 -2.84
N ALA A 23 12.23 -20.04 -1.99
CA ALA A 23 11.30 -21.09 -2.40
C ALA A 23 10.13 -20.45 -3.15
N ARG A 24 9.82 -20.99 -4.32
CA ARG A 24 8.78 -20.46 -5.23
C ARG A 24 7.50 -20.19 -4.46
N ALA A 25 7.05 -18.94 -4.45
CA ALA A 25 5.78 -18.57 -3.84
C ALA A 25 4.65 -19.46 -4.36
N PRO A 26 3.68 -19.84 -3.52
CA PRO A 26 2.57 -20.68 -3.96
C PRO A 26 1.84 -19.98 -5.10
N THR A 27 1.44 -20.76 -6.12
CA THR A 27 0.74 -20.25 -7.30
C THR A 27 -0.51 -19.48 -6.88
N ARG A 28 -0.55 -18.16 -7.10
CA ARG A 28 -1.76 -17.38 -6.88
C ARG A 28 -2.74 -17.58 -8.05
N ALA A 29 -4.01 -17.50 -7.77
CA ALA A 29 -5.08 -17.68 -8.73
C ALA A 29 -5.86 -16.38 -9.03
N TYR A 30 -5.26 -15.23 -8.70
CA TYR A 30 -5.82 -13.89 -8.88
C TYR A 30 -4.68 -12.90 -9.22
N PRO A 31 -4.97 -11.78 -9.92
CA PRO A 31 -3.95 -10.78 -10.23
C PRO A 31 -3.49 -10.01 -8.99
N ASP A 32 -2.17 -9.79 -8.91
CA ASP A 32 -1.57 -8.85 -7.96
C ASP A 32 -1.47 -7.44 -8.55
N LEU A 33 -0.68 -6.57 -7.88
CA LEU A 33 -0.46 -5.21 -8.35
C LEU A 33 0.33 -5.18 -9.67
N HIS A 34 1.31 -6.07 -9.85
CA HIS A 34 2.12 -6.12 -11.08
C HIS A 34 1.29 -6.56 -12.28
N ASP A 35 0.46 -7.61 -12.12
CA ASP A 35 -0.47 -8.04 -13.17
C ASP A 35 -1.44 -6.92 -13.55
N HIS A 36 -1.91 -6.16 -12.54
CA HIS A 36 -2.79 -5.01 -12.78
C HIS A 36 -2.09 -3.90 -13.55
N ILE A 37 -0.85 -3.53 -13.18
CA ILE A 37 -0.04 -2.55 -13.91
C ILE A 37 0.15 -2.96 -15.37
N GLU A 38 0.49 -4.22 -15.63
CA GLU A 38 0.64 -4.73 -16.99
C GLU A 38 -0.70 -4.72 -17.77
N ALA A 39 -1.82 -5.02 -17.11
CA ALA A 39 -3.15 -4.92 -17.74
C ALA A 39 -3.48 -3.47 -18.11
N LEU A 40 -3.20 -2.50 -17.25
CA LEU A 40 -3.37 -1.08 -17.52
C LEU A 40 -2.49 -0.61 -18.69
N LYS A 41 -1.23 -1.05 -18.72
CA LYS A 41 -0.29 -0.76 -19.81
C LYS A 41 -0.79 -1.30 -21.15
N LYS A 42 -1.22 -2.56 -21.17
CA LYS A 42 -1.79 -3.20 -22.36
C LYS A 42 -3.06 -2.50 -22.86
N ALA A 43 -3.85 -1.96 -21.94
CA ALA A 43 -5.08 -1.21 -22.28
C ALA A 43 -4.82 0.26 -22.69
N GLY A 44 -3.57 0.75 -22.68
CA GLY A 44 -3.25 2.16 -22.94
C GLY A 44 -3.71 3.12 -21.84
N LEU A 45 -3.91 2.61 -20.62
CA LEU A 45 -4.42 3.37 -19.48
C LEU A 45 -3.32 3.75 -18.47
N LEU A 46 -2.04 3.49 -18.79
CA LEU A 46 -0.89 3.80 -17.95
C LEU A 46 0.07 4.73 -18.68
N VAL A 47 0.46 5.81 -18.01
CA VAL A 47 1.58 6.66 -18.39
C VAL A 47 2.77 6.32 -17.49
N VAL A 48 3.90 5.93 -18.09
CA VAL A 48 5.16 5.75 -17.37
C VAL A 48 5.93 7.06 -17.44
N VAL A 49 6.34 7.58 -16.29
CA VAL A 49 7.13 8.81 -16.15
C VAL A 49 8.51 8.41 -15.62
N ASP A 50 9.50 8.41 -16.49
CA ASP A 50 10.91 8.11 -16.20
C ASP A 50 11.79 9.36 -16.07
N GLU A 51 11.25 10.53 -16.41
CA GLU A 51 11.85 11.80 -16.10
C GLU A 51 11.91 12.00 -14.59
N LYS A 52 12.97 12.71 -14.16
CA LYS A 52 13.15 13.05 -12.75
C LYS A 52 11.97 13.86 -12.22
N ILE A 53 11.29 13.35 -11.20
CA ILE A 53 10.15 14.01 -10.56
C ILE A 53 10.35 14.13 -9.05
N ASN A 54 9.94 15.28 -8.50
CA ASN A 54 9.95 15.53 -7.05
C ASN A 54 8.60 15.08 -6.44
N LYS A 55 8.68 14.08 -5.55
CA LYS A 55 7.48 13.54 -4.88
C LYS A 55 6.77 14.54 -3.95
N ASP A 56 7.51 15.54 -3.45
CA ASP A 56 6.98 16.51 -2.48
C ASP A 56 6.28 17.70 -3.14
N THR A 57 6.64 18.04 -4.38
CA THR A 57 6.16 19.27 -5.02
C THR A 57 5.50 19.06 -6.38
N GLU A 58 5.78 17.94 -7.09
CA GLU A 58 5.40 17.77 -8.48
C GLU A 58 4.46 16.57 -8.73
N MET A 59 4.73 15.42 -8.09
CA MET A 59 4.07 14.14 -8.43
C MET A 59 2.54 14.19 -8.30
N HIS A 60 2.03 14.55 -7.14
CA HIS A 60 0.57 14.63 -6.93
C HIS A 60 -0.08 15.79 -7.67
N PRO A 61 0.48 17.00 -7.71
CA PRO A 61 -0.04 18.08 -8.55
C PRO A 61 -0.20 17.67 -10.03
N LEU A 62 0.80 17.00 -10.61
CA LEU A 62 0.75 16.52 -12.00
C LEU A 62 -0.46 15.60 -12.23
N VAL A 63 -0.63 14.58 -11.38
CA VAL A 63 -1.76 13.64 -11.54
C VAL A 63 -3.11 14.32 -11.28
N ARG A 64 -3.18 15.25 -10.32
CA ARG A 64 -4.43 15.97 -9.99
C ARG A 64 -4.95 16.83 -11.13
N TRP A 65 -4.09 17.32 -12.01
CA TRP A 65 -4.51 18.13 -13.17
C TRP A 65 -5.54 17.42 -14.03
N GLN A 66 -5.40 16.11 -14.28
CA GLN A 66 -6.37 15.36 -15.08
C GLN A 66 -7.77 15.27 -14.45
N PHE A 67 -7.91 15.49 -13.11
CA PHE A 67 -9.20 15.50 -12.43
C PHE A 67 -9.82 16.89 -12.29
N ARG A 68 -9.03 17.95 -12.49
CA ARG A 68 -9.44 19.36 -12.36
C ARG A 68 -9.42 20.14 -13.65
N GLY A 69 -8.80 19.58 -14.67
CA GLY A 69 -8.80 20.16 -16.02
C GLY A 69 -10.11 19.87 -16.77
N LEU A 70 -10.15 20.26 -18.03
CA LEU A 70 -11.28 20.04 -18.93
C LEU A 70 -11.22 18.67 -19.64
N GLN A 71 -10.48 17.72 -19.09
CA GLN A 71 -10.36 16.39 -19.67
C GLN A 71 -11.58 15.54 -19.39
N ASN A 72 -12.02 14.79 -20.41
CA ASN A 72 -13.04 13.77 -20.25
C ASN A 72 -12.52 12.62 -19.36
N GLU A 73 -13.45 11.87 -18.77
CA GLU A 73 -13.07 10.76 -17.87
C GLU A 73 -12.24 9.70 -18.59
N GLU A 74 -12.58 9.38 -19.83
CA GLU A 74 -11.89 8.40 -20.68
C GLU A 74 -10.43 8.77 -21.02
N ASP A 75 -10.08 10.05 -20.94
CA ASP A 75 -8.73 10.53 -21.17
C ASP A 75 -7.81 10.39 -19.96
N ARG A 76 -8.37 10.17 -18.78
CA ARG A 76 -7.61 10.00 -17.54
C ARG A 76 -6.83 8.70 -17.56
N ARG A 77 -5.63 8.77 -17.00
CA ARG A 77 -4.68 7.64 -16.94
C ARG A 77 -4.16 7.41 -15.53
N ALA A 78 -3.70 6.20 -15.27
CA ALA A 78 -2.79 5.91 -14.17
C ALA A 78 -1.38 6.40 -14.52
N PHE A 79 -0.58 6.76 -13.52
CA PHE A 79 0.80 7.20 -13.68
C PHE A 79 1.72 6.30 -12.86
N LEU A 80 2.77 5.79 -13.49
CA LEU A 80 3.84 5.05 -12.83
C LEU A 80 5.12 5.88 -12.90
N PHE A 81 5.56 6.40 -11.77
CA PHE A 81 6.78 7.17 -11.62
C PHE A 81 7.94 6.26 -11.25
N THR A 82 9.05 6.31 -12.01
CA THR A 82 10.21 5.42 -11.85
C THR A 82 11.50 6.14 -11.46
N ASN A 83 11.57 7.47 -11.58
CA ASN A 83 12.75 8.26 -11.26
C ASN A 83 12.41 9.37 -10.25
N ILE A 84 12.29 8.96 -8.99
CA ILE A 84 11.71 9.77 -7.93
C ILE A 84 12.78 10.41 -7.07
N THR A 85 12.58 11.70 -6.74
CA THR A 85 13.38 12.44 -5.76
C THR A 85 12.49 13.14 -4.75
N ASP A 86 13.08 13.59 -3.63
CA ASP A 86 12.41 14.51 -2.70
C ASP A 86 12.97 15.94 -2.84
N SER A 87 12.42 16.87 -2.06
CA SER A 87 12.87 18.28 -2.03
C SER A 87 14.27 18.49 -1.44
N LYS A 88 14.87 17.43 -0.84
CA LYS A 88 16.26 17.43 -0.36
C LYS A 88 17.22 16.81 -1.38
N GLY A 89 16.72 16.40 -2.54
CA GLY A 89 17.51 15.76 -3.60
C GLY A 89 17.82 14.28 -3.38
N ARG A 90 17.21 13.62 -2.39
CA ARG A 90 17.31 12.18 -2.17
C ARG A 90 16.61 11.44 -3.31
N LYS A 91 17.25 10.39 -3.84
CA LYS A 91 16.66 9.48 -4.82
C LYS A 91 16.00 8.28 -4.13
N PHE A 92 14.95 7.77 -4.75
CA PHE A 92 14.23 6.58 -4.32
C PHE A 92 14.23 5.53 -5.44
N ASP A 93 14.46 4.28 -5.08
CA ASP A 93 14.49 3.15 -6.01
C ASP A 93 13.12 2.43 -6.12
N ILE A 94 12.17 2.79 -5.27
CA ILE A 94 10.81 2.23 -5.25
C ILE A 94 9.93 3.07 -6.19
N PRO A 95 9.31 2.49 -7.23
CA PRO A 95 8.37 3.22 -8.09
C PRO A 95 7.06 3.54 -7.37
N VAL A 96 6.36 4.57 -7.82
CA VAL A 96 5.05 4.97 -7.26
C VAL A 96 3.98 4.97 -8.34
N LEU A 97 2.92 4.19 -8.11
CA LEU A 97 1.72 4.19 -8.93
C LEU A 97 0.68 5.15 -8.34
N VAL A 98 0.18 6.09 -9.16
CA VAL A 98 -0.88 7.03 -8.76
C VAL A 98 -2.05 6.91 -9.73
N GLY A 99 -3.28 6.87 -9.19
CA GLY A 99 -4.50 6.76 -9.99
C GLY A 99 -4.75 5.36 -10.59
N GLY A 100 -4.00 4.34 -10.14
CA GLY A 100 -4.02 2.99 -10.69
C GLY A 100 -5.27 2.16 -10.36
N LEU A 101 -6.13 2.60 -9.44
CA LEU A 101 -7.30 1.81 -9.02
C LEU A 101 -8.63 2.35 -9.55
N ALA A 102 -8.76 3.67 -9.64
CA ALA A 102 -10.02 4.31 -10.00
C ALA A 102 -9.81 5.68 -10.69
N GLY A 103 -8.73 5.83 -11.45
CA GLY A 103 -8.48 7.04 -12.24
C GLY A 103 -9.59 7.34 -13.25
N ASN A 104 -10.16 6.29 -13.83
CA ASN A 104 -11.41 6.31 -14.62
C ASN A 104 -12.15 4.97 -14.47
N ARG A 105 -13.33 4.86 -15.06
CA ARG A 105 -14.17 3.64 -15.03
C ARG A 105 -13.52 2.43 -15.68
N ALA A 106 -12.74 2.61 -16.74
CA ALA A 106 -12.05 1.51 -17.41
C ALA A 106 -10.93 0.93 -16.51
N ILE A 107 -10.16 1.78 -15.83
CA ILE A 107 -9.18 1.34 -14.82
C ILE A 107 -9.86 0.55 -13.70
N TYR A 108 -10.99 1.05 -13.21
CA TYR A 108 -11.77 0.37 -12.17
C TYR A 108 -12.29 -0.99 -12.64
N SER A 109 -12.84 -1.07 -13.85
CA SER A 109 -13.32 -2.30 -14.47
C SER A 109 -12.22 -3.37 -14.59
N ILE A 110 -11.00 -2.97 -15.01
CA ILE A 110 -9.84 -3.87 -15.08
C ILE A 110 -9.48 -4.39 -13.68
N GLY A 111 -9.40 -3.52 -12.67
CA GLY A 111 -9.10 -3.93 -11.29
C GLY A 111 -10.18 -4.81 -10.68
N MET A 112 -11.44 -4.54 -11.00
CA MET A 112 -12.58 -5.37 -10.59
C MET A 112 -12.74 -6.67 -11.39
N GLN A 113 -12.02 -6.82 -12.52
CA GLN A 113 -12.11 -7.98 -13.41
C GLN A 113 -13.54 -8.28 -13.86
N CYS A 114 -14.33 -7.26 -14.14
CA CYS A 114 -15.69 -7.38 -14.66
C CYS A 114 -16.07 -6.12 -15.45
N LYS A 115 -17.16 -6.19 -16.22
CA LYS A 115 -17.73 -5.03 -16.87
C LYS A 115 -18.35 -4.09 -15.82
N LEU A 116 -18.49 -2.82 -16.16
CA LEU A 116 -19.05 -1.81 -15.26
C LEU A 116 -20.47 -2.11 -14.80
N GLU A 117 -21.30 -2.61 -15.73
CA GLU A 117 -22.68 -3.02 -15.43
C GLU A 117 -22.76 -4.13 -14.37
N ASP A 118 -21.73 -5.01 -14.27
CA ASP A 118 -21.71 -6.16 -13.38
C ASP A 118 -21.12 -5.84 -12.01
N VAL A 119 -20.52 -4.66 -11.83
CA VAL A 119 -19.79 -4.29 -10.59
C VAL A 119 -20.66 -4.39 -9.36
N ARG A 120 -21.90 -3.86 -9.44
CA ARG A 120 -22.86 -3.89 -8.33
C ARG A 120 -23.16 -5.31 -7.88
N ASP A 121 -23.49 -6.18 -8.83
CA ASP A 121 -23.89 -7.56 -8.53
C ASP A 121 -22.69 -8.37 -8.02
N LYS A 122 -21.50 -8.10 -8.54
CA LYS A 122 -20.25 -8.68 -8.06
C LYS A 122 -19.97 -8.32 -6.59
N TRP A 123 -20.17 -7.05 -6.20
CA TRP A 123 -20.07 -6.61 -4.81
C TRP A 123 -21.11 -7.27 -3.92
N ILE A 124 -22.39 -7.30 -4.34
CA ILE A 124 -23.47 -7.94 -3.58
C ILE A 124 -23.16 -9.42 -3.37
N HIS A 125 -22.67 -10.10 -4.40
CA HIS A 125 -22.28 -11.50 -4.31
C HIS A 125 -21.14 -11.71 -3.32
N ALA A 126 -20.07 -10.91 -3.42
CA ALA A 126 -18.89 -11.03 -2.56
C ALA A 126 -19.22 -10.78 -1.08
N MET A 127 -20.05 -9.78 -0.79
CA MET A 127 -20.50 -9.48 0.58
C MET A 127 -21.35 -10.58 1.20
N LYS A 128 -22.13 -11.31 0.37
CA LYS A 128 -22.98 -12.43 0.84
C LYS A 128 -22.24 -13.76 0.91
N ASN A 129 -21.16 -13.92 0.17
CA ASN A 129 -20.41 -15.17 0.02
C ASN A 129 -18.90 -14.95 0.25
N PRO A 130 -18.48 -14.45 1.41
CA PRO A 130 -17.07 -14.22 1.70
C PRO A 130 -16.27 -15.52 1.64
N ILE A 131 -15.08 -15.49 1.07
CA ILE A 131 -14.19 -16.66 0.93
C ILE A 131 -13.02 -16.50 1.89
N PRO A 132 -12.87 -17.42 2.87
CA PRO A 132 -11.75 -17.39 3.80
C PRO A 132 -10.39 -17.42 3.09
N PRO A 133 -9.40 -16.64 3.53
CA PRO A 133 -8.08 -16.63 2.92
C PRO A 133 -7.31 -17.92 3.20
N ARG A 134 -6.31 -18.21 2.38
CA ARG A 134 -5.37 -19.30 2.57
C ARG A 134 -4.12 -18.80 3.26
N ILE A 135 -3.77 -19.37 4.41
CA ILE A 135 -2.52 -19.05 5.11
C ILE A 135 -1.38 -19.76 4.39
N VAL A 136 -0.33 -19.00 4.05
CA VAL A 136 0.90 -19.50 3.43
C VAL A 136 2.09 -19.28 4.36
N GLU A 137 3.12 -20.13 4.26
CA GLU A 137 4.32 -20.03 5.10
C GLU A 137 5.33 -19.03 4.54
N ASN A 138 5.44 -18.93 3.21
CA ASN A 138 6.36 -18.06 2.51
C ASN A 138 5.58 -17.07 1.65
N ALA A 139 5.94 -15.80 1.73
CA ALA A 139 5.26 -14.72 1.03
C ALA A 139 6.26 -13.71 0.44
N PRO A 140 6.02 -13.18 -0.78
CA PRO A 140 6.85 -12.15 -1.40
C PRO A 140 7.06 -10.94 -0.49
N CYS A 141 6.02 -10.49 0.23
CA CYS A 141 6.11 -9.34 1.14
C CYS A 141 7.06 -9.55 2.33
N GLN A 142 7.64 -10.73 2.50
CA GLN A 142 8.56 -11.08 3.58
C GLN A 142 9.96 -11.48 3.09
N GLU A 143 10.29 -11.29 1.81
CA GLU A 143 11.62 -11.56 1.27
C GLU A 143 12.70 -10.68 1.90
N VAL A 144 12.36 -9.41 2.14
CA VAL A 144 13.24 -8.45 2.81
C VAL A 144 12.54 -7.97 4.08
N VAL A 145 13.24 -8.05 5.21
CA VAL A 145 12.69 -7.65 6.52
C VAL A 145 13.67 -6.74 7.23
N TYR A 146 13.23 -5.51 7.52
CA TYR A 146 13.94 -4.54 8.34
C TYR A 146 13.22 -4.37 9.68
N LYS A 147 13.96 -4.32 10.79
CA LYS A 147 13.38 -4.16 12.12
C LYS A 147 14.34 -3.53 13.12
N GLY A 148 13.80 -2.94 14.16
CA GLY A 148 14.60 -2.39 15.26
C GLY A 148 15.54 -1.29 14.78
N LYS A 149 16.86 -1.50 14.92
CA LYS A 149 17.87 -0.51 14.54
C LYS A 149 17.95 -0.23 13.04
N ASP A 150 17.56 -1.18 12.19
CA ASP A 150 17.62 -1.03 10.73
C ASP A 150 16.74 0.14 10.28
N LEU A 151 15.59 0.34 10.94
CA LEU A 151 14.64 1.42 10.60
C LEU A 151 15.24 2.82 10.74
N ARG A 152 16.21 2.99 11.63
CA ARG A 152 16.91 4.28 11.84
C ARG A 152 18.23 4.38 11.08
N ASN A 153 18.62 3.30 10.39
CA ASN A 153 19.85 3.21 9.63
C ASN A 153 19.60 3.22 8.10
N GLY A 154 18.57 3.92 7.63
CA GLY A 154 18.27 4.11 6.21
C GLY A 154 17.31 3.08 5.61
N HIS A 155 16.57 2.33 6.47
CA HIS A 155 15.54 1.36 6.05
C HIS A 155 14.20 1.61 6.76
N GLY A 156 13.93 2.86 7.09
CA GLY A 156 12.70 3.28 7.77
C GLY A 156 11.61 3.75 6.83
N LEU A 157 10.56 4.31 7.42
CA LEU A 157 9.42 4.86 6.67
C LEU A 157 9.81 6.01 5.74
N ASP A 158 10.88 6.72 6.05
CA ASP A 158 11.45 7.78 5.22
C ASP A 158 12.22 7.26 3.99
N ASP A 159 12.44 5.95 3.88
CA ASP A 159 12.98 5.29 2.68
C ASP A 159 11.88 4.93 1.66
N ILE A 160 10.62 5.05 2.03
CA ILE A 160 9.48 4.86 1.15
C ILE A 160 9.14 6.21 0.50
N PRO A 161 8.99 6.29 -0.86
CA PRO A 161 8.73 7.53 -1.58
C PRO A 161 7.30 8.05 -1.41
N VAL A 162 6.86 8.22 -0.17
CA VAL A 162 5.53 8.74 0.14
C VAL A 162 5.46 10.22 -0.24
N PRO A 163 4.53 10.64 -1.11
CA PRO A 163 4.44 12.02 -1.57
C PRO A 163 3.81 12.96 -0.53
N ILE A 164 4.05 14.26 -0.71
CA ILE A 164 3.21 15.32 -0.15
C ILE A 164 2.07 15.55 -1.13
N SER A 165 0.85 15.24 -0.72
CA SER A 165 -0.33 15.29 -1.62
C SER A 165 -0.76 16.72 -1.95
N SER A 166 -0.61 17.66 -1.03
CA SER A 166 -0.97 19.07 -1.21
C SER A 166 0.20 19.96 -0.76
N PRO A 167 1.20 20.19 -1.64
CA PRO A 167 2.33 21.06 -1.33
C PRO A 167 1.88 22.44 -0.85
N GLY A 168 2.50 22.93 0.23
CA GLY A 168 2.14 24.20 0.86
C GLY A 168 1.01 24.11 1.92
N TRP A 169 0.30 22.97 1.97
CA TRP A 169 -0.78 22.70 2.95
C TRP A 169 -0.45 21.53 3.87
N ASP A 170 -0.02 20.40 3.31
CA ASP A 170 0.40 19.26 4.10
C ASP A 170 1.80 19.50 4.68
N ASN A 171 1.95 19.32 5.98
CA ASN A 171 3.19 19.57 6.71
C ASN A 171 4.16 18.37 6.73
N ALA A 172 3.76 17.24 6.16
CA ALA A 172 4.58 16.02 6.07
C ALA A 172 4.02 15.07 5.01
N PRO A 173 4.79 14.06 4.56
CA PRO A 173 4.28 13.00 3.71
C PRO A 173 3.18 12.19 4.41
N TYR A 174 2.10 11.90 3.68
CA TYR A 174 0.98 11.06 4.10
C TYR A 174 0.81 9.87 3.18
N MET A 175 0.78 8.69 3.77
CA MET A 175 0.30 7.48 3.10
C MET A 175 -1.22 7.58 2.93
N SER A 176 -1.71 7.77 1.71
CA SER A 176 -3.13 7.92 1.41
C SER A 176 -3.78 6.63 0.90
N ALA A 177 -2.99 5.70 0.38
CA ALA A 177 -3.42 4.39 -0.09
C ALA A 177 -2.85 3.27 0.80
N SER A 178 -2.92 3.47 2.11
CA SER A 178 -2.45 2.54 3.13
C SER A 178 -3.62 1.83 3.78
N HIS A 179 -3.56 0.50 3.82
CA HIS A 179 -4.61 -0.32 4.42
C HIS A 179 -4.14 -0.78 5.79
N PHE A 180 -4.81 -0.32 6.83
CA PHE A 180 -4.49 -0.66 8.21
C PHE A 180 -5.29 -1.88 8.62
N ILE A 181 -4.60 -2.94 9.01
CA ILE A 181 -5.20 -4.17 9.54
C ILE A 181 -5.08 -4.13 11.05
N THR A 182 -6.21 -4.31 11.72
CA THR A 182 -6.33 -4.38 13.17
C THR A 182 -7.15 -5.62 13.55
N LYS A 183 -7.19 -5.98 14.84
CA LYS A 183 -7.88 -7.19 15.30
C LYS A 183 -8.73 -6.87 16.53
N ASP A 184 -9.95 -7.35 16.52
CA ASP A 184 -10.85 -7.29 17.68
C ASP A 184 -10.32 -8.20 18.79
N PRO A 185 -10.07 -7.68 20.02
CA PRO A 185 -9.57 -8.48 21.13
C PRO A 185 -10.63 -9.47 21.69
N GLU A 186 -11.91 -9.28 21.41
CA GLU A 186 -12.99 -10.09 21.97
C GLU A 186 -13.31 -11.31 21.10
N ASN A 187 -13.36 -11.13 19.77
CA ASN A 187 -13.76 -12.20 18.84
C ASN A 187 -12.66 -12.64 17.87
N GLY A 188 -11.53 -11.90 17.83
CA GLY A 188 -10.40 -12.23 16.97
C GLY A 188 -10.56 -11.86 15.49
N ILE A 189 -11.69 -11.26 15.09
CA ILE A 189 -11.94 -10.85 13.70
C ILE A 189 -11.05 -9.66 13.36
N GLN A 190 -10.42 -9.70 12.18
CA GLN A 190 -9.64 -8.60 11.67
C GLN A 190 -10.54 -7.61 10.93
N ASN A 191 -10.15 -6.34 10.97
CA ASN A 191 -10.68 -5.28 10.15
C ASN A 191 -9.55 -4.69 9.31
N MET A 192 -9.81 -4.42 8.06
CA MET A 192 -8.90 -3.73 7.16
C MET A 192 -9.56 -2.45 6.64
N GLY A 193 -9.03 -1.30 7.05
CA GLY A 193 -9.54 0.01 6.62
C GLY A 193 -8.49 0.87 5.95
N ASN A 194 -8.88 1.65 4.95
CA ASN A 194 -8.00 2.63 4.34
C ASN A 194 -7.99 3.91 5.17
N TYR A 195 -6.97 4.07 6.00
CA TYR A 195 -6.74 5.26 6.81
C TYR A 195 -5.49 5.98 6.35
N ARG A 196 -5.49 7.32 6.43
CA ARG A 196 -4.27 8.07 6.12
C ARG A 196 -3.27 7.96 7.25
N GLY A 197 -2.01 7.73 6.89
CA GLY A 197 -0.90 7.63 7.83
C GLY A 197 0.14 8.71 7.61
N GLN A 198 0.36 9.59 8.59
CA GLN A 198 1.41 10.61 8.54
C GLN A 198 2.75 10.03 8.98
N ILE A 199 3.79 10.17 8.16
CA ILE A 199 5.16 9.81 8.58
C ILE A 199 5.65 10.80 9.62
N LYS A 200 5.93 10.33 10.82
CA LYS A 200 6.43 11.13 11.96
C LYS A 200 7.92 10.96 12.20
N ALA A 201 8.44 9.76 11.95
CA ALA A 201 9.84 9.40 12.10
C ALA A 201 10.12 8.13 11.28
N PRO A 202 11.38 7.73 11.08
CA PRO A 202 11.71 6.48 10.37
C PRO A 202 11.01 5.23 10.93
N ASP A 203 10.65 5.25 12.22
CA ASP A 203 10.01 4.16 12.96
C ASP A 203 8.64 4.54 13.55
N ARG A 204 8.03 5.63 13.09
CA ARG A 204 6.73 6.09 13.59
C ARG A 204 5.81 6.62 12.51
N LEU A 205 4.60 6.08 12.51
CA LEU A 205 3.49 6.50 11.67
C LEU A 205 2.32 6.97 12.53
N GLY A 206 1.75 8.12 12.22
CA GLY A 206 0.50 8.58 12.82
C GLY A 206 -0.70 8.10 12.01
N MET A 207 -1.67 7.47 12.65
CA MET A 207 -2.92 7.03 12.03
C MET A 207 -4.07 7.98 12.42
N ASN A 208 -4.95 8.27 11.46
CA ASN A 208 -6.23 8.91 11.75
C ASN A 208 -7.37 7.91 11.49
N PRO A 209 -7.96 7.30 12.52
CA PRO A 209 -8.99 6.28 12.36
C PRO A 209 -10.41 6.84 12.10
N SER A 210 -10.56 8.14 11.84
CA SER A 210 -11.86 8.81 11.60
C SER A 210 -12.89 8.49 12.69
N ILE A 211 -12.65 9.01 13.87
CA ILE A 211 -13.46 8.80 15.09
C ILE A 211 -14.94 9.12 14.85
N GLU A 212 -15.21 10.19 14.13
CA GLU A 212 -16.56 10.67 13.81
C GLU A 212 -17.37 9.65 12.98
N LEU A 213 -16.67 8.88 12.15
CA LEU A 213 -17.27 7.86 11.31
C LEU A 213 -17.38 6.49 12.00
N ARG A 214 -16.87 6.37 13.22
CA ARG A 214 -16.85 5.12 14.00
C ARG A 214 -16.39 3.94 13.16
N THR A 215 -15.19 4.05 12.60
CA THR A 215 -14.59 3.01 11.75
C THR A 215 -14.19 1.77 12.54
N GLY A 216 -14.03 0.61 11.88
CA GLY A 216 -13.60 -0.62 12.54
C GLY A 216 -12.28 -0.48 13.28
N GLY A 217 -11.28 0.22 12.71
CA GLY A 217 -10.03 0.51 13.39
C GLY A 217 -10.19 1.34 14.68
N TYR A 218 -11.15 2.27 14.70
CA TYR A 218 -11.49 3.02 15.92
C TYR A 218 -12.13 2.14 16.98
N TRP A 219 -13.09 1.28 16.60
CA TRP A 219 -13.74 0.36 17.52
C TRP A 219 -12.75 -0.63 18.15
N HIS A 220 -11.85 -1.20 17.35
CA HIS A 220 -10.79 -2.07 17.86
C HIS A 220 -9.88 -1.34 18.84
N TRP A 221 -9.48 -0.09 18.51
CA TRP A 221 -8.66 0.73 19.40
C TRP A 221 -9.35 1.00 20.75
N GLU A 222 -10.65 1.33 20.76
CA GLU A 222 -11.40 1.53 22.02
C GLU A 222 -11.40 0.28 22.91
N LYS A 223 -11.62 -0.91 22.31
CA LYS A 223 -11.61 -2.18 23.03
C LYS A 223 -10.21 -2.47 23.63
N TRP A 224 -9.15 -2.36 22.82
CA TRP A 224 -7.78 -2.53 23.30
C TRP A 224 -7.41 -1.53 24.38
N LYS A 225 -7.83 -0.27 24.26
CA LYS A 225 -7.64 0.79 25.27
C LYS A 225 -8.29 0.41 26.61
N LYS A 226 -9.51 -0.11 26.59
CA LYS A 226 -10.21 -0.59 27.79
C LYS A 226 -9.45 -1.74 28.48
N LEU A 227 -8.76 -2.56 27.72
CA LEU A 227 -7.89 -3.63 28.26
C LEU A 227 -6.55 -3.12 28.77
N GLY A 228 -6.23 -1.84 28.62
CA GLY A 228 -4.91 -1.28 28.97
C GLY A 228 -3.75 -1.83 28.15
N LYS A 229 -4.01 -2.34 26.95
CA LYS A 229 -3.03 -2.96 26.05
C LYS A 229 -2.90 -2.22 24.74
N PRO A 230 -1.70 -2.23 24.11
CA PRO A 230 -1.53 -1.69 22.76
C PRO A 230 -2.30 -2.54 21.75
N MET A 231 -2.97 -1.88 20.79
CA MET A 231 -3.65 -2.55 19.69
C MET A 231 -2.63 -3.02 18.65
N PRO A 232 -2.60 -4.32 18.28
CA PRO A 232 -1.79 -4.77 17.15
C PRO A 232 -2.30 -4.13 15.87
N CYS A 233 -1.36 -3.65 15.05
CA CYS A 233 -1.67 -3.01 13.78
C CYS A 233 -0.61 -3.38 12.74
N ALA A 234 -1.04 -3.66 11.52
CA ALA A 234 -0.17 -3.76 10.34
C ALA A 234 -0.65 -2.79 9.28
N VAL A 235 0.26 -2.25 8.49
CA VAL A 235 -0.08 -1.35 7.37
C VAL A 235 0.38 -1.96 6.07
N VAL A 236 -0.52 -2.03 5.10
CA VAL A 236 -0.31 -2.67 3.81
C VAL A 236 -0.25 -1.62 2.71
N LEU A 237 0.78 -1.68 1.88
CA LEU A 237 0.95 -0.85 0.69
C LEU A 237 1.15 -1.72 -0.55
N GLY A 238 0.59 -1.33 -1.69
CA GLY A 238 0.81 -2.01 -2.96
C GLY A 238 0.27 -3.45 -2.97
N CYS A 239 -1.01 -3.65 -2.67
CA CYS A 239 -1.64 -4.97 -2.65
C CYS A 239 -2.46 -5.24 -3.93
N PRO A 240 -2.94 -6.48 -4.13
CA PRO A 240 -3.89 -6.80 -5.19
C PRO A 240 -5.08 -5.83 -5.22
N PRO A 241 -5.60 -5.44 -6.39
CA PRO A 241 -6.70 -4.47 -6.49
C PRO A 241 -7.92 -4.83 -5.65
N SER A 242 -8.29 -6.11 -5.57
CA SER A 242 -9.42 -6.57 -4.74
C SER A 242 -9.24 -6.22 -3.27
N VAL A 243 -8.02 -6.30 -2.73
CA VAL A 243 -7.69 -5.92 -1.36
C VAL A 243 -7.87 -4.42 -1.17
N SER A 244 -7.34 -3.62 -2.10
CA SER A 244 -7.49 -2.16 -2.05
C SER A 244 -8.94 -1.71 -2.14
N PHE A 245 -9.76 -2.35 -2.99
CA PHE A 245 -11.18 -2.01 -3.11
C PHE A 245 -11.99 -2.37 -1.85
N THR A 246 -11.70 -3.49 -1.21
CA THR A 246 -12.41 -3.88 0.03
C THR A 246 -12.02 -3.01 1.22
N SER A 247 -10.78 -2.52 1.27
CA SER A 247 -10.32 -1.66 2.38
C SER A 247 -11.06 -0.32 2.51
N VAL A 248 -11.77 0.11 1.46
CA VAL A 248 -12.57 1.34 1.44
C VAL A 248 -14.08 1.09 1.54
N GLN A 249 -14.47 -0.18 1.66
CA GLN A 249 -15.88 -0.56 1.84
C GLN A 249 -16.19 -0.77 3.32
N LYS A 250 -17.38 -0.34 3.71
CA LYS A 250 -17.89 -0.68 5.03
C LYS A 250 -18.54 -2.05 4.99
N VAL A 251 -17.87 -3.05 5.55
CA VAL A 251 -18.42 -4.41 5.72
C VAL A 251 -19.05 -4.53 7.11
N PRO A 252 -19.96 -5.52 7.35
CA PRO A 252 -20.46 -5.84 8.67
C PRO A 252 -19.32 -6.22 9.64
N GLU A 253 -19.45 -5.85 10.91
CA GLU A 253 -18.40 -6.03 11.95
C GLU A 253 -17.96 -7.48 12.16
N ASN A 254 -18.77 -8.44 11.76
CA ASN A 254 -18.49 -9.88 11.87
C ASN A 254 -17.87 -10.47 10.59
N ILE A 255 -17.47 -9.64 9.63
CA ILE A 255 -16.87 -10.07 8.37
C ILE A 255 -15.50 -9.39 8.22
N ASP A 256 -14.47 -10.21 7.96
CA ASP A 256 -13.12 -9.72 7.62
C ASP A 256 -13.09 -9.28 6.14
N GLU A 257 -12.56 -8.10 5.85
CA GLU A 257 -12.42 -7.54 4.50
C GLU A 257 -11.59 -8.45 3.59
N LEU A 258 -10.62 -9.20 4.10
CA LEU A 258 -9.82 -10.14 3.32
C LEU A 258 -10.67 -11.31 2.79
N HIS A 259 -11.72 -11.71 3.51
CA HIS A 259 -12.67 -12.72 3.03
C HIS A 259 -13.53 -12.18 1.87
N VAL A 260 -13.98 -10.94 1.97
CA VAL A 260 -14.73 -10.27 0.89
C VAL A 260 -13.84 -10.06 -0.33
N SER A 261 -12.58 -9.70 -0.08
CA SER A 261 -11.57 -9.54 -1.14
C SER A 261 -11.33 -10.83 -1.92
N GLY A 262 -11.26 -11.97 -1.22
CA GLY A 262 -11.22 -13.31 -1.85
C GLY A 262 -12.46 -13.59 -2.69
N ALA A 263 -13.64 -13.23 -2.19
CA ALA A 263 -14.90 -13.41 -2.91
C ALA A 263 -14.99 -12.53 -4.18
N LEU A 264 -14.43 -11.32 -4.16
CA LEU A 264 -14.33 -10.46 -5.35
C LEU A 264 -13.54 -11.10 -6.49
N VAL A 265 -12.51 -11.88 -6.19
CA VAL A 265 -11.72 -12.59 -7.20
C VAL A 265 -12.17 -14.04 -7.37
N GLY A 266 -13.16 -14.49 -6.59
CA GLY A 266 -13.71 -15.86 -6.65
C GLY A 266 -12.73 -16.95 -6.18
N LYS A 267 -11.69 -16.58 -5.42
CA LYS A 267 -10.63 -17.48 -4.92
C LYS A 267 -10.12 -17.03 -3.55
N PRO A 268 -9.67 -17.97 -2.68
CA PRO A 268 -8.99 -17.60 -1.46
C PRO A 268 -7.77 -16.72 -1.73
N LEU A 269 -7.66 -15.58 -1.05
CA LEU A 269 -6.42 -14.80 -1.03
C LEU A 269 -5.33 -15.55 -0.25
N ASN A 270 -4.08 -15.41 -0.66
CA ASN A 270 -2.96 -15.82 0.17
C ASN A 270 -2.72 -14.76 1.26
N VAL A 271 -2.59 -15.22 2.48
CA VAL A 271 -2.20 -14.38 3.62
C VAL A 271 -1.06 -15.05 4.37
N VAL A 272 -0.23 -14.25 5.01
CA VAL A 272 0.88 -14.72 5.84
C VAL A 272 0.80 -14.06 7.22
N LYS A 273 1.33 -14.74 8.25
CA LYS A 273 1.44 -14.15 9.59
C LYS A 273 2.43 -12.98 9.57
N ALA A 274 2.01 -11.85 10.11
CA ALA A 274 2.90 -10.71 10.30
C ALA A 274 4.09 -11.07 11.22
N LYS A 275 5.24 -10.40 11.02
CA LYS A 275 6.48 -10.77 11.72
C LYS A 275 6.53 -10.35 13.20
N THR A 276 5.81 -9.30 13.57
CA THR A 276 5.94 -8.66 14.89
C THR A 276 4.64 -8.59 15.68
N VAL A 277 3.50 -8.84 15.04
CA VAL A 277 2.17 -8.78 15.65
C VAL A 277 1.33 -9.99 15.22
N ASP A 278 0.34 -10.37 16.03
CA ASP A 278 -0.57 -11.48 15.73
C ASP A 278 -1.69 -11.05 14.77
N LEU A 279 -1.30 -10.82 13.50
CA LEU A 279 -2.19 -10.47 12.39
C LEU A 279 -1.87 -11.30 11.15
N LEU A 280 -2.87 -11.51 10.31
CA LEU A 280 -2.71 -12.02 8.95
C LEU A 280 -2.69 -10.84 7.97
N VAL A 281 -1.72 -10.84 7.06
CA VAL A 281 -1.53 -9.78 6.06
C VAL A 281 -1.49 -10.38 4.65
N PRO A 282 -1.91 -9.65 3.60
CA PRO A 282 -1.84 -10.12 2.22
C PRO A 282 -0.41 -10.51 1.83
N ALA A 283 -0.26 -11.72 1.30
CA ALA A 283 1.06 -12.28 0.95
C ALA A 283 1.73 -11.56 -0.23
N GLU A 284 0.94 -11.05 -1.17
CA GLU A 284 1.36 -10.34 -2.37
C GLU A 284 1.36 -8.81 -2.22
N ALA A 285 1.41 -8.30 -0.99
CA ALA A 285 1.64 -6.87 -0.77
C ALA A 285 3.10 -6.50 -1.09
N GLU A 286 3.33 -5.30 -1.61
CA GLU A 286 4.67 -4.79 -1.88
C GLU A 286 5.41 -4.45 -0.57
N ILE A 287 4.72 -3.82 0.39
CA ILE A 287 5.29 -3.41 1.67
C ILE A 287 4.30 -3.68 2.80
N ILE A 288 4.79 -4.27 3.88
CA ILE A 288 4.09 -4.41 5.18
C ILE A 288 4.88 -3.67 6.25
N ILE A 289 4.18 -2.80 6.98
CA ILE A 289 4.72 -2.02 8.10
C ILE A 289 4.07 -2.50 9.38
#